data_8e78ecf27f44f12691017ca6c3a74491
#
_entry.id   8e78ecf27f44f12691017ca6c3a74491
#
_cell.length_a   1.000
_cell.length_b   1.000
_cell.length_c   1.000
_cell.angle_alpha   90.00
_cell.angle_beta   90.00
_cell.angle_gamma   90.00
#
_symmetry.space_group_name_H-M   'P 1'
#
loop_
_entity.id
_entity.type
_entity.pdbx_description
1 polymer ?
#
loop_
_entity_poly.entity_id
_entity_poly.type
_entity_poly.pdbx_seq_one_letter_code
_entity_poly.pdbx_strand_id
1 'polypeptide(L)'
;HTLSLHDALPILERAIADYFGTEDTILYAACFDANGGVFEPLFTEQDAIISDALNHASIIDGVRLSKAVRYRYANADMEALEDCLKRAQAQRFRVICTDGVFSMDGNAAPLDEICRLARQYDALVMVDECHSAGVLGATGRGITELYDLRGEVDILTGTLGKAFGGAVGGFTTGRREIIDMLRQRSRPYLFSNSLPPAVVGAGIELFKILGQSNELHDRLVANVEHFRAGMMAAGFDIKPTQSAICAVMLYDAKLSQDFAARLQEEGVFVTGFYYPVVPKGQARIRVQVSAGHTVEQLDRCIAAFVKVGRELNVLQ
;
A
#
# COMPACT_ATOMS: atom_id res chain seq x y z
N HIS A 1 16.80 -20.31 -24.39
CA HIS A 1 17.49 -20.42 -23.11
C HIS A 1 16.45 -20.38 -21.99
N THR A 2 16.35 -21.50 -21.25
CA THR A 2 15.50 -21.55 -20.05
C THR A 2 16.34 -20.99 -18.90
N LEU A 3 15.95 -19.84 -18.33
CA LEU A 3 16.57 -19.32 -17.12
C LEU A 3 16.25 -20.27 -15.96
N SER A 4 17.24 -20.60 -15.15
CA SER A 4 16.99 -21.26 -13.87
C SER A 4 16.34 -20.28 -12.88
N LEU A 5 15.67 -20.78 -11.85
CA LEU A 5 15.12 -19.90 -10.81
C LEU A 5 16.23 -19.08 -10.12
N HIS A 6 17.42 -19.65 -9.95
CA HIS A 6 18.59 -18.97 -9.39
C HIS A 6 19.03 -17.76 -10.23
N ASP A 7 18.86 -17.82 -11.55
CA ASP A 7 19.19 -16.70 -12.43
C ASP A 7 18.05 -15.68 -12.50
N ALA A 8 16.80 -16.14 -12.45
CA ALA A 8 15.61 -15.30 -12.61
C ALA A 8 15.30 -14.43 -11.37
N LEU A 9 15.52 -14.91 -10.14
CA LEU A 9 15.26 -14.14 -8.93
C LEU A 9 16.07 -12.84 -8.87
N PRO A 10 17.42 -12.85 -9.07
CA PRO A 10 18.20 -11.61 -9.09
C PRO A 10 17.80 -10.65 -10.22
N ILE A 11 17.30 -11.16 -11.35
CA ILE A 11 16.79 -10.31 -12.45
C ILE A 11 15.53 -9.56 -11.99
N LEU A 12 14.59 -10.24 -11.32
CA LEU A 12 13.39 -9.60 -10.78
C LEU A 12 13.75 -8.61 -9.67
N GLU A 13 14.66 -8.97 -8.76
CA GLU A 13 15.13 -8.07 -7.70
C GLU A 13 15.72 -6.79 -8.29
N ARG A 14 16.57 -6.90 -9.31
CA ARG A 14 17.13 -5.75 -10.02
C ARG A 14 16.05 -4.91 -10.71
N ALA A 15 15.09 -5.54 -11.38
CA ALA A 15 13.99 -4.84 -12.05
C ALA A 15 13.13 -4.02 -11.06
N ILE A 16 12.89 -4.56 -9.87
CA ILE A 16 12.20 -3.85 -8.78
C ILE A 16 13.05 -2.67 -8.27
N ALA A 17 14.33 -2.90 -7.99
CA ALA A 17 15.24 -1.84 -7.53
C ALA A 17 15.31 -0.69 -8.54
N ASP A 18 15.47 -1.00 -9.83
CA ASP A 18 15.51 0.00 -10.92
C ASP A 18 14.19 0.77 -11.04
N TYR A 19 13.04 0.08 -10.86
CA TYR A 19 11.72 0.72 -10.90
C TYR A 19 11.52 1.73 -9.79
N PHE A 20 11.91 1.41 -8.56
CA PHE A 20 11.80 2.32 -7.42
C PHE A 20 12.97 3.30 -7.29
N GLY A 21 14.09 3.06 -8.00
CA GLY A 21 15.30 3.85 -7.89
C GLY A 21 16.06 3.60 -6.59
N THR A 22 16.05 2.36 -6.11
CA THR A 22 16.75 1.89 -4.91
C THR A 22 18.02 1.11 -5.27
N GLU A 23 18.84 0.75 -4.27
CA GLU A 23 20.11 0.11 -4.52
C GLU A 23 20.01 -1.41 -4.69
N ASP A 24 19.11 -2.07 -3.93
CA ASP A 24 18.94 -3.52 -3.96
C ASP A 24 17.53 -3.92 -3.49
N THR A 25 17.16 -5.19 -3.73
CA THR A 25 15.85 -5.75 -3.40
C THR A 25 15.98 -7.18 -2.90
N ILE A 26 15.11 -7.58 -1.97
CA ILE A 26 14.94 -8.95 -1.50
C ILE A 26 13.48 -9.37 -1.65
N LEU A 27 13.24 -10.60 -2.13
CA LEU A 27 11.91 -11.14 -2.42
C LEU A 27 11.39 -12.01 -1.26
N TYR A 28 10.08 -11.97 -1.06
CA TYR A 28 9.34 -12.77 -0.08
C TYR A 28 8.11 -13.42 -0.72
N ALA A 29 7.52 -14.41 -0.06
CA ALA A 29 6.29 -15.05 -0.52
C ALA A 29 5.09 -14.08 -0.57
N ALA A 30 5.05 -13.10 0.33
CA ALA A 30 4.05 -12.02 0.37
C ALA A 30 4.62 -10.78 1.05
N CYS A 31 3.99 -9.61 0.85
CA CYS A 31 4.38 -8.39 1.58
C CYS A 31 4.12 -8.49 3.09
N PHE A 32 3.19 -9.36 3.50
CA PHE A 32 3.00 -9.66 4.92
C PHE A 32 4.31 -10.21 5.53
N ASP A 33 4.98 -11.12 4.82
CA ASP A 33 6.27 -11.68 5.22
C ASP A 33 7.39 -10.64 5.13
N ALA A 34 7.39 -9.79 4.10
CA ALA A 34 8.35 -8.70 3.96
C ALA A 34 8.28 -7.75 5.18
N ASN A 35 7.08 -7.25 5.52
CA ASN A 35 6.87 -6.38 6.68
C ASN A 35 7.21 -7.10 8.00
N GLY A 36 6.80 -8.35 8.15
CA GLY A 36 7.15 -9.17 9.32
C GLY A 36 8.64 -9.42 9.46
N GLY A 37 9.37 -9.42 8.36
CA GLY A 37 10.79 -9.74 8.28
C GLY A 37 11.76 -8.56 8.42
N VAL A 38 11.25 -7.30 8.50
CA VAL A 38 12.09 -6.10 8.54
C VAL A 38 12.57 -5.76 9.95
N PHE A 39 11.69 -5.77 10.94
CA PHE A 39 11.94 -5.08 12.21
C PHE A 39 12.87 -5.86 13.15
N GLU A 40 12.66 -7.18 13.33
CA GLU A 40 13.48 -8.00 14.24
C GLU A 40 14.95 -8.04 13.82
N PRO A 41 15.33 -8.19 12.52
CA PRO A 41 16.72 -8.21 12.10
C PRO A 41 17.45 -6.87 12.24
N LEU A 42 16.73 -5.75 12.06
CA LEU A 42 17.34 -4.43 11.95
C LEU A 42 17.36 -3.66 13.28
N PHE A 43 16.35 -3.88 14.15
CA PHE A 43 16.15 -3.04 15.34
C PHE A 43 16.12 -3.86 16.62
N THR A 44 16.92 -3.42 17.61
CA THR A 44 17.11 -4.04 18.91
C THR A 44 16.44 -3.21 20.02
N GLU A 45 16.57 -3.63 21.28
CA GLU A 45 16.09 -2.87 22.45
C GLU A 45 16.72 -1.48 22.60
N GLN A 46 17.80 -1.19 21.89
CA GLN A 46 18.45 0.13 21.89
C GLN A 46 17.83 1.10 20.89
N ASP A 47 16.92 0.63 20.05
CA ASP A 47 16.37 1.37 18.92
C ASP A 47 14.89 1.71 19.15
N ALA A 48 14.33 2.58 18.31
CA ALA A 48 12.92 2.97 18.37
C ALA A 48 12.21 2.72 17.03
N ILE A 49 10.98 2.23 17.10
CA ILE A 49 10.05 2.13 15.97
C ILE A 49 8.87 3.05 16.24
N ILE A 50 8.61 3.99 15.33
CA ILE A 50 7.55 5.00 15.42
C ILE A 50 6.55 4.71 14.30
N SER A 51 5.38 4.16 14.66
CA SER A 51 4.41 3.60 13.71
C SER A 51 3.14 4.44 13.65
N ASP A 52 2.64 4.69 12.43
CA ASP A 52 1.29 5.24 12.23
C ASP A 52 0.22 4.29 12.81
N ALA A 53 -0.82 4.86 13.38
CA ALA A 53 -1.89 4.13 14.06
C ALA A 53 -2.76 3.28 13.13
N LEU A 54 -2.83 3.62 11.84
CA LEU A 54 -3.62 2.91 10.82
C LEU A 54 -2.78 2.04 9.89
N ASN A 55 -1.50 1.84 10.19
CA ASN A 55 -0.66 0.93 9.42
C ASN A 55 -1.29 -0.46 9.30
N HIS A 56 -0.99 -1.12 8.17
CA HIS A 56 -1.44 -2.47 7.89
C HIS A 56 -1.05 -3.46 9.01
N ALA A 57 -1.88 -4.49 9.22
CA ALA A 57 -1.68 -5.50 10.25
C ALA A 57 -0.28 -6.15 10.21
N SER A 58 0.29 -6.35 9.02
CA SER A 58 1.63 -6.92 8.85
C SER A 58 2.75 -6.05 9.45
N ILE A 59 2.63 -4.71 9.34
CA ILE A 59 3.55 -3.78 9.99
C ILE A 59 3.37 -3.86 11.51
N ILE A 60 2.12 -3.84 11.99
CA ILE A 60 1.81 -3.94 13.42
C ILE A 60 2.38 -5.22 14.02
N ASP A 61 2.22 -6.36 13.35
CA ASP A 61 2.73 -7.64 13.80
C ASP A 61 4.26 -7.72 13.70
N GLY A 62 4.85 -7.19 12.63
CA GLY A 62 6.31 -7.09 12.51
C GLY A 62 6.94 -6.24 13.62
N VAL A 63 6.33 -5.10 13.95
CA VAL A 63 6.75 -4.25 15.08
C VAL A 63 6.63 -4.99 16.41
N ARG A 64 5.61 -5.83 16.59
CA ARG A 64 5.42 -6.64 17.81
C ARG A 64 6.50 -7.71 17.98
N LEU A 65 7.06 -8.24 16.90
CA LEU A 65 8.16 -9.22 16.94
C LEU A 65 9.49 -8.59 17.34
N SER A 66 9.69 -7.30 17.11
CA SER A 66 10.91 -6.58 17.51
C SER A 66 10.93 -6.27 19.01
N LYS A 67 12.16 -6.20 19.56
CA LYS A 67 12.42 -5.76 20.95
C LYS A 67 12.60 -4.25 21.06
N ALA A 68 12.59 -3.51 19.95
CA ALA A 68 12.74 -2.06 19.93
C ALA A 68 11.64 -1.34 20.74
N VAL A 69 11.97 -0.16 21.25
CA VAL A 69 10.99 0.71 21.90
C VAL A 69 9.94 1.16 20.89
N ARG A 70 8.66 1.00 21.23
CA ARG A 70 7.56 1.25 20.32
C ARG A 70 6.84 2.55 20.65
N TYR A 71 6.73 3.42 19.65
CA TYR A 71 5.92 4.63 19.69
C TYR A 71 4.83 4.51 18.62
N ARG A 72 3.67 5.09 18.90
CA ARG A 72 2.54 5.11 17.97
C ARG A 72 1.98 6.53 17.92
N TYR A 73 1.78 7.07 16.72
CA TYR A 73 1.15 8.36 16.50
C TYR A 73 -0.18 8.21 15.79
N ALA A 74 -1.09 9.18 15.94
CA ALA A 74 -2.38 9.17 15.26
C ALA A 74 -2.18 9.28 13.74
N ASN A 75 -3.10 8.69 12.97
CA ASN A 75 -2.96 8.63 11.51
C ASN A 75 -2.71 9.99 10.88
N ALA A 76 -1.62 10.10 10.14
CA ALA A 76 -1.17 11.30 9.44
C ALA A 76 -1.06 12.57 10.32
N ASP A 77 -0.93 12.42 11.63
CA ASP A 77 -0.76 13.52 12.59
C ASP A 77 0.74 13.81 12.77
N MET A 78 1.20 14.86 12.13
CA MET A 78 2.63 15.23 12.12
C MET A 78 3.09 15.84 13.43
N GLU A 79 2.21 16.47 14.22
CA GLU A 79 2.54 16.97 15.56
C GLU A 79 2.76 15.78 16.51
N ALA A 80 1.86 14.79 16.48
CA ALA A 80 2.02 13.57 17.26
C ALA A 80 3.25 12.75 16.83
N LEU A 81 3.59 12.73 15.52
CA LEU A 81 4.83 12.12 15.04
C LEU A 81 6.05 12.85 15.59
N GLU A 82 6.09 14.18 15.53
CA GLU A 82 7.21 14.95 16.05
C GLU A 82 7.39 14.75 17.56
N ASP A 83 6.32 14.68 18.33
CA ASP A 83 6.38 14.38 19.77
C ASP A 83 6.94 12.98 20.06
N CYS A 84 6.60 11.98 19.23
CA CYS A 84 7.21 10.65 19.32
C CYS A 84 8.71 10.71 19.02
N LEU A 85 9.13 11.45 18.00
CA LEU A 85 10.54 11.62 17.61
C LEU A 85 11.33 12.32 18.73
N LYS A 86 10.79 13.37 19.35
CA LYS A 86 11.41 14.05 20.51
C LYS A 86 11.62 13.08 21.68
N ARG A 87 10.65 12.23 21.97
CA ARG A 87 10.74 11.22 23.04
C ARG A 87 11.71 10.10 22.72
N ALA A 88 11.93 9.81 21.44
CA ALA A 88 12.80 8.74 20.96
C ALA A 88 14.27 9.15 20.80
N GLN A 89 14.67 10.35 21.23
CA GLN A 89 16.04 10.86 21.03
C GLN A 89 17.13 10.09 21.82
N ALA A 90 16.77 9.38 22.87
CA ALA A 90 17.71 8.57 23.64
C ALA A 90 18.05 7.21 22.98
N GLN A 91 17.26 6.77 22.00
CA GLN A 91 17.48 5.53 21.27
C GLN A 91 18.58 5.69 20.20
N ARG A 92 19.33 4.60 19.94
CA ARG A 92 20.43 4.58 18.97
C ARG A 92 19.94 4.91 17.56
N PHE A 93 18.98 4.15 17.04
CA PHE A 93 18.31 4.37 15.77
C PHE A 93 16.82 4.59 15.99
N ARG A 94 16.22 5.36 15.11
CA ARG A 94 14.78 5.62 15.03
C ARG A 94 14.32 5.29 13.63
N VAL A 95 13.20 4.58 13.48
CA VAL A 95 12.55 4.36 12.18
C VAL A 95 11.10 4.78 12.26
N ILE A 96 10.67 5.61 11.33
CA ILE A 96 9.27 5.96 11.10
C ILE A 96 8.71 4.95 10.11
N CYS A 97 7.57 4.32 10.42
CA CYS A 97 6.91 3.38 9.51
C CYS A 97 5.48 3.81 9.22
N THR A 98 5.13 3.83 7.93
CA THR A 98 3.80 4.19 7.45
C THR A 98 3.41 3.37 6.22
N ASP A 99 2.10 3.14 6.03
CA ASP A 99 1.58 2.81 4.71
C ASP A 99 1.72 4.02 3.78
N GLY A 100 2.05 3.84 2.52
CA GLY A 100 2.03 4.90 1.52
C GLY A 100 0.62 5.36 1.21
N VAL A 101 -0.29 4.38 1.06
CA VAL A 101 -1.74 4.60 0.95
C VAL A 101 -2.45 3.68 1.94
N PHE A 102 -3.27 4.28 2.81
CA PHE A 102 -4.04 3.53 3.80
C PHE A 102 -5.21 2.80 3.14
N SER A 103 -5.21 1.48 3.23
CA SER A 103 -6.05 0.58 2.42
C SER A 103 -7.57 0.76 2.58
N MET A 104 -8.04 1.26 3.74
CA MET A 104 -9.46 1.39 4.04
C MET A 104 -10.05 2.74 3.64
N ASP A 105 -9.22 3.77 3.59
CA ASP A 105 -9.62 5.14 3.27
C ASP A 105 -9.14 5.59 1.89
N GLY A 106 -8.00 5.08 1.45
CA GLY A 106 -7.36 5.46 0.18
C GLY A 106 -6.50 6.73 0.27
N ASN A 107 -6.43 7.38 1.43
CA ASN A 107 -5.59 8.56 1.63
C ASN A 107 -4.10 8.21 1.59
N ALA A 108 -3.30 9.09 0.99
CA ALA A 108 -1.86 9.00 1.00
C ALA A 108 -1.28 9.54 2.32
N ALA A 109 -0.18 8.97 2.78
CA ALA A 109 0.58 9.54 3.88
C ALA A 109 1.21 10.89 3.47
N PRO A 110 1.36 11.86 4.37
CA PRO A 110 2.06 13.11 4.10
C PRO A 110 3.59 12.89 4.11
N LEU A 111 4.10 12.21 3.07
CA LEU A 111 5.47 11.71 3.03
C LEU A 111 6.52 12.83 3.02
N ASP A 112 6.20 13.98 2.44
CA ASP A 112 7.04 15.18 2.45
C ASP A 112 7.32 15.68 3.87
N GLU A 113 6.29 15.79 4.70
CA GLU A 113 6.43 16.17 6.11
C GLU A 113 7.11 15.06 6.94
N ILE A 114 6.80 13.79 6.67
CA ILE A 114 7.46 12.64 7.32
C ILE A 114 8.96 12.67 7.04
N CYS A 115 9.38 12.83 5.78
CA CYS A 115 10.80 12.92 5.41
C CYS A 115 11.46 14.17 5.98
N ARG A 116 10.76 15.31 6.03
CA ARG A 116 11.26 16.53 6.70
C ARG A 116 11.56 16.28 8.17
N LEU A 117 10.63 15.68 8.90
CA LEU A 117 10.82 15.33 10.30
C LEU A 117 11.90 14.26 10.49
N ALA A 118 11.96 13.27 9.62
CA ALA A 118 13.00 12.24 9.65
C ALA A 118 14.41 12.86 9.55
N ARG A 119 14.62 13.78 8.62
CA ARG A 119 15.90 14.52 8.51
C ARG A 119 16.19 15.35 9.75
N GLN A 120 15.19 16.02 10.30
CA GLN A 120 15.35 16.88 11.48
C GLN A 120 15.76 16.09 12.74
N TYR A 121 15.26 14.85 12.88
CA TYR A 121 15.44 14.03 14.08
C TYR A 121 16.37 12.82 13.85
N ASP A 122 17.08 12.77 12.74
CA ASP A 122 18.00 11.68 12.36
C ASP A 122 17.30 10.31 12.45
N ALA A 123 16.19 10.16 11.76
CA ALA A 123 15.39 8.94 11.71
C ALA A 123 15.37 8.35 10.30
N LEU A 124 15.32 7.02 10.23
CA LEU A 124 15.06 6.27 9.00
C LEU A 124 13.56 6.32 8.66
N VAL A 125 13.23 6.16 7.37
CA VAL A 125 11.85 6.09 6.89
C VAL A 125 11.60 4.76 6.21
N MET A 126 10.55 4.07 6.62
CA MET A 126 10.00 2.88 5.97
C MET A 126 8.59 3.16 5.47
N VAL A 127 8.32 2.81 4.20
CA VAL A 127 7.00 2.96 3.57
C VAL A 127 6.55 1.63 2.97
N ASP A 128 5.31 1.23 3.26
CA ASP A 128 4.62 0.14 2.56
C ASP A 128 3.90 0.70 1.31
N GLU A 129 4.39 0.34 0.14
CA GLU A 129 3.89 0.78 -1.17
C GLU A 129 2.78 -0.12 -1.74
N CYS A 130 2.22 -1.04 -0.97
CA CYS A 130 1.26 -2.03 -1.46
C CYS A 130 0.01 -1.46 -2.15
N HIS A 131 -0.40 -0.26 -1.80
CA HIS A 131 -1.54 0.43 -2.40
C HIS A 131 -1.18 1.70 -3.17
N SER A 132 0.08 2.10 -3.17
CA SER A 132 0.60 3.27 -3.87
C SER A 132 1.39 2.91 -5.14
N ALA A 133 2.20 1.84 -5.09
CA ALA A 133 2.95 1.36 -6.25
C ALA A 133 2.02 0.87 -7.37
N GLY A 134 2.32 1.27 -8.60
CA GLY A 134 1.47 1.05 -9.78
C GLY A 134 0.30 2.03 -9.90
N VAL A 135 0.12 2.96 -8.93
CA VAL A 135 -1.06 3.82 -8.78
C VAL A 135 -0.70 5.30 -8.66
N LEU A 136 0.17 5.66 -7.71
CA LEU A 136 0.53 7.04 -7.42
C LEU A 136 1.79 7.48 -8.19
N GLY A 137 1.92 8.80 -8.36
CA GLY A 137 3.01 9.41 -9.11
C GLY A 137 2.70 9.51 -10.60
N ALA A 138 3.50 10.28 -11.33
CA ALA A 138 3.30 10.55 -12.75
C ALA A 138 3.48 9.31 -13.66
N THR A 139 4.23 8.32 -13.18
CA THR A 139 4.49 7.07 -13.91
C THR A 139 4.13 5.81 -13.10
N GLY A 140 3.37 6.00 -12.01
CA GLY A 140 2.90 4.92 -11.15
C GLY A 140 3.96 4.33 -10.21
N ARG A 141 5.07 5.05 -9.96
CA ARG A 141 6.17 4.56 -9.13
C ARG A 141 5.94 4.72 -7.62
N GLY A 142 4.71 5.02 -7.22
CA GLY A 142 4.30 5.06 -5.83
C GLY A 142 4.37 6.44 -5.19
N ILE A 143 4.28 6.45 -3.86
CA ILE A 143 4.19 7.69 -3.09
C ILE A 143 5.49 8.50 -3.12
N THR A 144 6.63 7.84 -3.26
CA THR A 144 7.93 8.52 -3.37
C THR A 144 8.04 9.36 -4.65
N GLU A 145 7.43 8.89 -5.75
CA GLU A 145 7.34 9.68 -6.97
C GLU A 145 6.31 10.81 -6.85
N LEU A 146 5.18 10.56 -6.18
CA LEU A 146 4.13 11.58 -5.98
C LEU A 146 4.67 12.85 -5.32
N TYR A 147 5.60 12.71 -4.36
CA TYR A 147 6.19 13.82 -3.61
C TYR A 147 7.60 14.21 -4.08
N ASP A 148 8.11 13.63 -5.18
CA ASP A 148 9.48 13.83 -5.67
C ASP A 148 10.56 13.53 -4.62
N LEU A 149 10.37 12.42 -3.89
CA LEU A 149 11.23 11.98 -2.77
C LEU A 149 11.93 10.64 -3.08
N ARG A 150 12.15 10.33 -4.35
CA ARG A 150 12.85 9.12 -4.76
C ARG A 150 14.29 9.14 -4.23
N GLY A 151 14.67 8.06 -3.54
CA GLY A 151 15.99 7.94 -2.89
C GLY A 151 16.06 8.52 -1.47
N GLU A 152 15.00 9.16 -0.96
CA GLU A 152 14.97 9.69 0.41
C GLU A 152 14.37 8.71 1.44
N VAL A 153 13.68 7.68 0.97
CA VAL A 153 13.11 6.63 1.82
C VAL A 153 14.10 5.48 1.92
N ASP A 154 14.40 5.03 3.13
CA ASP A 154 15.43 4.02 3.40
C ASP A 154 14.98 2.60 3.09
N ILE A 155 13.68 2.33 3.34
CA ILE A 155 13.07 1.00 3.20
C ILE A 155 11.70 1.16 2.54
N LEU A 156 11.53 0.52 1.39
CA LEU A 156 10.23 0.35 0.74
C LEU A 156 9.84 -1.12 0.79
N THR A 157 8.61 -1.42 1.17
CA THR A 157 8.03 -2.75 1.01
C THR A 157 6.88 -2.71 0.02
N GLY A 158 6.60 -3.83 -0.64
CA GLY A 158 5.55 -3.87 -1.63
C GLY A 158 5.11 -5.29 -1.97
N THR A 159 4.08 -5.39 -2.80
CA THR A 159 3.49 -6.67 -3.19
C THR A 159 3.36 -6.80 -4.71
N LEU A 160 3.57 -8.01 -5.20
CA LEU A 160 3.19 -8.38 -6.58
C LEU A 160 1.71 -8.81 -6.69
N GLY A 161 1.01 -8.92 -5.55
CA GLY A 161 -0.35 -9.45 -5.48
C GLY A 161 -1.47 -8.41 -5.61
N LYS A 162 -1.19 -7.17 -6.05
CA LYS A 162 -2.18 -6.10 -6.24
C LYS A 162 -2.02 -5.46 -7.62
N ALA A 163 -1.65 -4.18 -7.71
CA ALA A 163 -1.49 -3.47 -9.00
C ALA A 163 -0.48 -4.18 -9.93
N PHE A 164 0.51 -4.82 -9.38
CA PHE A 164 1.57 -5.54 -10.12
C PHE A 164 1.20 -6.96 -10.58
N GLY A 165 -0.07 -7.36 -10.62
CA GLY A 165 -0.49 -8.55 -11.34
C GLY A 165 -1.40 -9.54 -10.64
N GLY A 166 -1.73 -9.34 -9.36
CA GLY A 166 -2.71 -10.16 -8.64
C GLY A 166 -2.22 -11.57 -8.25
N ALA A 167 -0.91 -11.86 -8.36
CA ALA A 167 -0.30 -13.11 -7.94
C ALA A 167 0.26 -13.02 -6.51
N VAL A 168 0.99 -14.04 -6.08
CA VAL A 168 1.77 -14.02 -4.83
C VAL A 168 3.06 -13.24 -5.02
N GLY A 169 3.70 -12.88 -3.93
CA GLY A 169 4.99 -12.22 -3.91
C GLY A 169 4.96 -10.91 -3.14
N GLY A 170 6.02 -10.70 -2.37
CA GLY A 170 6.34 -9.47 -1.69
C GLY A 170 7.81 -9.13 -1.87
N PHE A 171 8.17 -7.91 -1.56
CA PHE A 171 9.55 -7.48 -1.61
C PHE A 171 9.83 -6.40 -0.58
N THR A 172 11.10 -6.30 -0.19
CA THR A 172 11.68 -5.13 0.45
C THR A 172 12.77 -4.60 -0.46
N THR A 173 12.77 -3.30 -0.73
CA THR A 173 13.78 -2.63 -1.55
C THR A 173 14.27 -1.37 -0.84
N GLY A 174 15.55 -1.03 -1.01
CA GLY A 174 16.16 0.09 -0.30
C GLY A 174 17.68 0.09 -0.38
N ARG A 175 18.32 0.56 0.70
CA ARG A 175 19.77 0.59 0.80
C ARG A 175 20.36 -0.82 0.83
N ARG A 176 21.49 -1.01 0.16
CA ARG A 176 22.15 -2.31 0.02
C ARG A 176 22.47 -2.95 1.38
N GLU A 177 22.97 -2.19 2.33
CA GLU A 177 23.35 -2.70 3.66
C GLU A 177 22.15 -3.25 4.43
N ILE A 178 20.98 -2.62 4.26
CA ILE A 178 19.71 -3.09 4.84
C ILE A 178 19.30 -4.42 4.18
N ILE A 179 19.33 -4.47 2.85
CA ILE A 179 18.94 -5.67 2.10
C ILE A 179 19.90 -6.84 2.39
N ASP A 180 21.21 -6.58 2.46
CA ASP A 180 22.20 -7.60 2.81
C ASP A 180 21.96 -8.16 4.23
N MET A 181 21.63 -7.29 5.19
CA MET A 181 21.25 -7.73 6.55
C MET A 181 19.99 -8.59 6.54
N LEU A 182 18.97 -8.21 5.77
CA LEU A 182 17.73 -8.98 5.66
C LEU A 182 17.98 -10.36 5.03
N ARG A 183 18.84 -10.46 4.00
CA ARG A 183 19.22 -11.74 3.38
C ARG A 183 19.84 -12.71 4.39
N GLN A 184 20.56 -12.19 5.38
CA GLN A 184 21.26 -13.02 6.39
C GLN A 184 20.40 -13.31 7.62
N ARG A 185 19.39 -12.49 7.95
CA ARG A 185 18.73 -12.53 9.25
C ARG A 185 17.21 -12.51 9.21
N SER A 186 16.60 -12.17 8.08
CA SER A 186 15.13 -12.14 7.97
C SER A 186 14.55 -13.54 7.97
N ARG A 187 13.89 -13.93 9.07
CA ARG A 187 13.36 -15.29 9.25
C ARG A 187 12.34 -15.70 8.19
N PRO A 188 11.40 -14.84 7.77
CA PRO A 188 10.47 -15.18 6.67
C PRO A 188 11.19 -15.48 5.35
N TYR A 189 12.35 -14.84 5.10
CA TYR A 189 13.17 -15.15 3.93
C TYR A 189 13.93 -16.48 4.09
N LEU A 190 14.58 -16.67 5.23
CA LEU A 190 15.45 -17.83 5.46
C LEU A 190 14.69 -19.15 5.59
N PHE A 191 13.48 -19.12 6.16
CA PHE A 191 12.72 -20.30 6.58
C PHE A 191 11.41 -20.50 5.82
N SER A 192 11.17 -19.72 4.73
CA SER A 192 10.06 -19.91 3.82
C SER A 192 10.53 -20.27 2.41
N ASN A 193 9.59 -20.51 1.50
CA ASN A 193 9.91 -20.86 0.13
C ASN A 193 10.12 -19.62 -0.74
N SER A 194 10.94 -19.75 -1.79
CA SER A 194 11.07 -18.75 -2.85
C SER A 194 9.81 -18.63 -3.69
N LEU A 195 9.69 -17.55 -4.45
CA LEU A 195 8.59 -17.37 -5.40
C LEU A 195 8.59 -18.45 -6.47
N PRO A 196 7.41 -18.93 -6.91
CA PRO A 196 7.30 -19.85 -8.03
C PRO A 196 7.88 -19.24 -9.31
N PRO A 197 8.55 -20.05 -10.17
CA PRO A 197 9.17 -19.57 -11.42
C PRO A 197 8.22 -18.81 -12.34
N ALA A 198 6.95 -19.22 -12.41
CA ALA A 198 5.93 -18.53 -13.21
C ALA A 198 5.66 -17.11 -12.73
N VAL A 199 5.63 -16.89 -11.41
CA VAL A 199 5.44 -15.56 -10.79
C VAL A 199 6.66 -14.68 -11.06
N VAL A 200 7.86 -15.24 -10.92
CA VAL A 200 9.11 -14.52 -11.21
C VAL A 200 9.17 -14.08 -12.67
N GLY A 201 8.86 -14.99 -13.62
CA GLY A 201 8.82 -14.68 -15.04
C GLY A 201 7.77 -13.60 -15.39
N ALA A 202 6.57 -13.70 -14.80
CA ALA A 202 5.53 -12.69 -14.96
C ALA A 202 5.96 -11.33 -14.40
N GLY A 203 6.62 -11.32 -13.23
CA GLY A 203 7.15 -10.09 -12.61
C GLY A 203 8.22 -9.41 -13.47
N ILE A 204 9.15 -10.17 -14.05
CA ILE A 204 10.18 -9.63 -14.96
C ILE A 204 9.51 -8.96 -16.17
N GLU A 205 8.55 -9.60 -16.80
CA GLU A 205 7.86 -9.03 -17.96
C GLU A 205 6.99 -7.82 -17.57
N LEU A 206 6.36 -7.85 -16.39
CA LEU A 206 5.60 -6.73 -15.85
C LEU A 206 6.46 -5.46 -15.77
N PHE A 207 7.61 -5.51 -15.09
CA PHE A 207 8.47 -4.32 -14.92
C PHE A 207 9.03 -3.84 -16.24
N LYS A 208 9.24 -4.74 -17.21
CA LYS A 208 9.61 -4.36 -18.58
C LYS A 208 8.48 -3.58 -19.27
N ILE A 209 7.23 -4.04 -19.18
CA ILE A 209 6.04 -3.34 -19.72
C ILE A 209 5.91 -1.95 -19.09
N LEU A 210 5.98 -1.87 -17.75
CA LEU A 210 5.87 -0.59 -17.02
C LEU A 210 7.01 0.38 -17.34
N GLY A 211 8.19 -0.11 -17.72
CA GLY A 211 9.30 0.72 -18.18
C GLY A 211 9.15 1.24 -19.61
N GLN A 212 8.22 0.71 -20.39
CA GLN A 212 8.04 1.05 -21.81
C GLN A 212 6.86 1.99 -22.08
N SER A 213 5.83 2.01 -21.22
CA SER A 213 4.60 2.77 -21.46
C SER A 213 3.88 3.12 -20.16
N ASN A 214 3.32 4.32 -20.12
CA ASN A 214 2.42 4.78 -19.07
C ASN A 214 0.94 4.55 -19.37
N GLU A 215 0.59 3.93 -20.51
CA GLU A 215 -0.80 3.79 -20.98
C GLU A 215 -1.75 3.21 -19.93
N LEU A 216 -1.30 2.17 -19.20
CA LEU A 216 -2.12 1.53 -18.15
C LEU A 216 -2.33 2.47 -16.97
N HIS A 217 -1.31 3.23 -16.59
CA HIS A 217 -1.40 4.21 -15.51
C HIS A 217 -2.33 5.36 -15.90
N ASP A 218 -2.16 5.94 -17.08
CA ASP A 218 -2.99 7.05 -17.59
C ASP A 218 -4.47 6.63 -17.66
N ARG A 219 -4.73 5.41 -18.13
CA ARG A 219 -6.08 4.82 -18.15
C ARG A 219 -6.65 4.60 -16.76
N LEU A 220 -5.81 4.17 -15.79
CA LEU A 220 -6.24 4.07 -14.39
C LEU A 220 -6.67 5.43 -13.84
N VAL A 221 -5.88 6.46 -14.04
CA VAL A 221 -6.18 7.82 -13.58
C VAL A 221 -7.50 8.30 -14.17
N ALA A 222 -7.67 8.20 -15.50
CA ALA A 222 -8.91 8.57 -16.17
C ALA A 222 -10.13 7.80 -15.67
N ASN A 223 -10.00 6.48 -15.46
CA ASN A 223 -11.05 5.64 -14.90
C ASN A 223 -11.45 6.04 -13.47
N VAL A 224 -10.47 6.37 -12.65
CA VAL A 224 -10.70 6.82 -11.26
C VAL A 224 -11.44 8.16 -11.24
N GLU A 225 -11.00 9.12 -12.04
CA GLU A 225 -11.66 10.43 -12.16
C GLU A 225 -13.11 10.29 -12.66
N HIS A 226 -13.32 9.49 -13.70
CA HIS A 226 -14.65 9.21 -14.24
C HIS A 226 -15.59 8.60 -13.19
N PHE A 227 -15.14 7.54 -12.51
CA PHE A 227 -15.94 6.87 -11.48
C PHE A 227 -16.27 7.82 -10.33
N ARG A 228 -15.30 8.54 -9.80
CA ARG A 228 -15.52 9.50 -8.71
C ARG A 228 -16.49 10.60 -9.09
N ALA A 229 -16.28 11.22 -10.26
CA ALA A 229 -17.16 12.29 -10.74
C ALA A 229 -18.60 11.81 -10.88
N GLY A 230 -18.82 10.62 -11.44
CA GLY A 230 -20.15 10.02 -11.57
C GLY A 230 -20.82 9.74 -10.24
N MET A 231 -20.09 9.18 -9.28
CA MET A 231 -20.60 8.88 -7.94
C MET A 231 -20.93 10.15 -7.15
N MET A 232 -20.06 11.15 -7.18
CA MET A 232 -20.29 12.44 -6.51
C MET A 232 -21.47 13.19 -7.13
N ALA A 233 -21.59 13.19 -8.45
CA ALA A 233 -22.72 13.78 -9.16
C ALA A 233 -24.05 13.10 -8.82
N ALA A 234 -24.03 11.80 -8.52
CA ALA A 234 -25.17 11.04 -8.05
C ALA A 234 -25.54 11.31 -6.57
N GLY A 235 -24.70 12.02 -5.82
CA GLY A 235 -24.95 12.41 -4.43
C GLY A 235 -24.33 11.48 -3.37
N PHE A 236 -23.44 10.57 -3.76
CA PHE A 236 -22.73 9.74 -2.79
C PHE A 236 -21.64 10.53 -2.07
N ASP A 237 -21.50 10.27 -0.77
CA ASP A 237 -20.38 10.76 0.02
C ASP A 237 -19.15 9.87 -0.21
N ILE A 238 -18.12 10.41 -0.86
CA ILE A 238 -16.87 9.73 -1.15
C ILE A 238 -15.73 10.45 -0.43
N LYS A 239 -14.95 9.70 0.36
CA LYS A 239 -13.78 10.27 1.00
C LYS A 239 -12.78 10.82 -0.06
N PRO A 240 -12.25 12.02 0.14
CA PRO A 240 -11.19 12.55 -0.71
C PRO A 240 -9.97 11.61 -0.67
N THR A 241 -9.43 11.28 -1.83
CA THR A 241 -8.25 10.41 -1.95
C THR A 241 -7.53 10.67 -3.28
N GLN A 242 -6.24 10.40 -3.30
CA GLN A 242 -5.42 10.49 -4.52
C GLN A 242 -5.22 9.12 -5.19
N SER A 243 -5.62 8.03 -4.51
CA SER A 243 -5.41 6.66 -4.98
C SER A 243 -6.58 6.13 -5.80
N ALA A 244 -6.46 4.92 -6.33
CA ALA A 244 -7.53 4.20 -7.03
C ALA A 244 -8.60 3.59 -6.09
N ILE A 245 -8.47 3.78 -4.79
CA ILE A 245 -9.44 3.38 -3.79
C ILE A 245 -10.51 4.47 -3.66
N CYS A 246 -11.79 4.10 -3.80
CA CYS A 246 -12.92 4.98 -3.59
C CYS A 246 -13.76 4.44 -2.43
N ALA A 247 -13.71 5.12 -1.28
CA ALA A 247 -14.50 4.76 -0.10
C ALA A 247 -15.85 5.49 -0.16
N VAL A 248 -16.92 4.76 -0.51
CA VAL A 248 -18.30 5.25 -0.52
C VAL A 248 -18.88 5.10 0.88
N MET A 249 -19.08 6.21 1.58
CA MET A 249 -19.46 6.23 2.99
C MET A 249 -20.93 5.91 3.17
N LEU A 250 -21.21 4.93 4.05
CA LEU A 250 -22.56 4.53 4.44
C LEU A 250 -22.80 4.65 5.94
N TYR A 251 -21.71 4.76 6.74
CA TYR A 251 -21.67 4.98 8.18
C TYR A 251 -22.24 3.83 9.02
N ASP A 252 -23.37 3.22 8.61
CA ASP A 252 -24.04 2.12 9.30
C ASP A 252 -23.55 0.75 8.84
N ALA A 253 -23.24 -0.14 9.80
CA ALA A 253 -22.69 -1.46 9.52
C ALA A 253 -23.68 -2.40 8.80
N LYS A 254 -24.96 -2.37 9.21
CA LYS A 254 -26.00 -3.19 8.59
C LYS A 254 -26.29 -2.72 7.17
N LEU A 255 -26.41 -1.40 6.98
CA LEU A 255 -26.59 -0.79 5.68
C LEU A 255 -25.46 -1.15 4.73
N SER A 256 -24.18 -1.14 5.18
CA SER A 256 -23.06 -1.49 4.32
C SER A 256 -23.08 -2.94 3.85
N GLN A 257 -23.57 -3.86 4.67
CA GLN A 257 -23.75 -5.28 4.30
C GLN A 257 -24.90 -5.46 3.32
N ASP A 258 -26.07 -4.86 3.60
CA ASP A 258 -27.24 -4.94 2.73
C ASP A 258 -26.97 -4.29 1.37
N PHE A 259 -26.26 -3.17 1.37
CA PHE A 259 -25.84 -2.47 0.15
C PHE A 259 -24.93 -3.34 -0.72
N ALA A 260 -23.92 -3.97 -0.11
CA ALA A 260 -23.01 -4.88 -0.81
C ALA A 260 -23.76 -6.10 -1.40
N ALA A 261 -24.68 -6.70 -0.63
CA ALA A 261 -25.50 -7.82 -1.10
C ALA A 261 -26.36 -7.43 -2.30
N ARG A 262 -27.02 -6.26 -2.25
CA ARG A 262 -27.83 -5.76 -3.36
C ARG A 262 -27.00 -5.45 -4.61
N LEU A 263 -25.82 -4.85 -4.44
CA LEU A 263 -24.89 -4.61 -5.56
C LEU A 263 -24.44 -5.91 -6.23
N GLN A 264 -24.25 -6.98 -5.46
CA GLN A 264 -23.89 -8.29 -6.01
C GLN A 264 -25.02 -8.85 -6.92
N GLU A 265 -26.30 -8.62 -6.56
CA GLU A 265 -27.44 -8.98 -7.41
C GLU A 265 -27.48 -8.17 -8.73
N GLU A 266 -26.95 -6.94 -8.72
CA GLU A 266 -26.75 -6.11 -9.92
C GLU A 266 -25.46 -6.44 -10.70
N GLY A 267 -24.72 -7.48 -10.28
CA GLY A 267 -23.47 -7.92 -10.93
C GLY A 267 -22.23 -7.10 -10.55
N VAL A 268 -22.29 -6.34 -9.45
CA VAL A 268 -21.15 -5.55 -8.94
C VAL A 268 -20.60 -6.21 -7.66
N PHE A 269 -19.39 -6.75 -7.74
CA PHE A 269 -18.73 -7.42 -6.63
C PHE A 269 -17.96 -6.41 -5.77
N VAL A 270 -18.52 -6.08 -4.61
CA VAL A 270 -17.94 -5.19 -3.62
C VAL A 270 -18.13 -5.75 -2.21
N THR A 271 -17.39 -5.24 -1.26
CA THR A 271 -17.47 -5.62 0.15
C THR A 271 -17.80 -4.41 1.01
N GLY A 272 -18.76 -4.58 1.93
CA GLY A 272 -19.02 -3.61 3.00
C GLY A 272 -17.98 -3.77 4.12
N PHE A 273 -17.29 -2.68 4.46
CA PHE A 273 -16.35 -2.63 5.57
C PHE A 273 -16.97 -1.92 6.76
N TYR A 274 -16.92 -2.56 7.92
CA TYR A 274 -17.47 -2.07 9.19
C TYR A 274 -16.59 -2.49 10.37
N TYR A 275 -16.93 -2.07 11.58
CA TYR A 275 -16.17 -2.45 12.78
C TYR A 275 -16.04 -4.00 12.92
N PRO A 276 -14.86 -4.54 13.25
CA PRO A 276 -13.66 -3.84 13.72
C PRO A 276 -12.65 -3.41 12.63
N VAL A 277 -12.94 -3.67 11.34
CA VAL A 277 -12.01 -3.34 10.24
C VAL A 277 -11.88 -1.83 10.04
N VAL A 278 -12.97 -1.10 10.24
CA VAL A 278 -13.00 0.37 10.29
C VAL A 278 -13.66 0.82 11.59
N PRO A 279 -13.45 2.06 12.06
CA PRO A 279 -14.05 2.55 13.30
C PRO A 279 -15.58 2.47 13.28
N LYS A 280 -16.20 2.34 14.47
CA LYS A 280 -17.66 2.39 14.61
C LYS A 280 -18.23 3.68 14.02
N GLY A 281 -19.34 3.58 13.29
CA GLY A 281 -19.96 4.71 12.63
C GLY A 281 -19.20 5.20 11.36
N GLN A 282 -18.26 4.40 10.85
CA GLN A 282 -17.46 4.70 9.65
C GLN A 282 -17.57 3.58 8.59
N ALA A 283 -18.70 2.84 8.59
CA ALA A 283 -18.90 1.79 7.62
C ALA A 283 -19.00 2.34 6.18
N ARG A 284 -18.50 1.58 5.23
CA ARG A 284 -18.37 1.99 3.83
C ARG A 284 -18.37 0.81 2.88
N ILE A 285 -18.64 1.08 1.60
CA ILE A 285 -18.24 0.21 0.49
C ILE A 285 -16.88 0.73 -0.03
N ARG A 286 -15.89 -0.13 -0.10
CA ARG A 286 -14.60 0.20 -0.72
C ARG A 286 -14.60 -0.31 -2.16
N VAL A 287 -14.53 0.62 -3.11
CA VAL A 287 -14.37 0.32 -4.53
C VAL A 287 -12.90 0.45 -4.91
N GLN A 288 -12.39 -0.52 -5.65
CA GLN A 288 -11.06 -0.49 -6.24
C GLN A 288 -11.20 -0.39 -7.75
N VAL A 289 -10.89 0.79 -8.30
CA VAL A 289 -10.89 1.03 -9.74
C VAL A 289 -9.62 0.42 -10.36
N SER A 290 -9.73 -0.07 -11.58
CA SER A 290 -8.64 -0.71 -12.32
C SER A 290 -8.50 -0.11 -13.72
N ALA A 291 -7.27 -0.11 -14.25
CA ALA A 291 -6.99 0.18 -15.65
C ALA A 291 -7.68 -0.81 -16.61
N GLY A 292 -8.04 -1.99 -16.12
CA GLY A 292 -8.76 -3.00 -16.92
C GLY A 292 -10.25 -2.72 -17.09
N HIS A 293 -10.84 -1.78 -16.35
CA HIS A 293 -12.24 -1.41 -16.54
C HIS A 293 -12.41 -0.56 -17.80
N THR A 294 -13.52 -0.82 -18.53
CA THR A 294 -13.98 0.09 -19.59
C THR A 294 -14.90 1.17 -19.00
N VAL A 295 -15.08 2.28 -19.73
CA VAL A 295 -16.00 3.36 -19.31
C VAL A 295 -17.42 2.82 -19.16
N GLU A 296 -17.88 1.95 -20.08
CA GLU A 296 -19.22 1.33 -20.02
C GLU A 296 -19.40 0.42 -18.78
N GLN A 297 -18.33 -0.23 -18.33
CA GLN A 297 -18.37 -1.01 -17.07
C GLN A 297 -18.48 -0.10 -15.86
N LEU A 298 -17.74 1.00 -15.84
CA LEU A 298 -17.83 2.00 -14.78
C LEU A 298 -19.20 2.68 -14.75
N ASP A 299 -19.77 3.04 -15.89
CA ASP A 299 -21.11 3.63 -15.98
C ASP A 299 -22.19 2.66 -15.48
N ARG A 300 -22.10 1.38 -15.82
CA ARG A 300 -22.99 0.34 -15.27
C ARG A 300 -22.83 0.20 -13.76
N CYS A 301 -21.60 0.26 -13.27
CA CYS A 301 -21.32 0.22 -11.84
C CYS A 301 -21.97 1.41 -11.12
N ILE A 302 -21.78 2.64 -11.63
CA ILE A 302 -22.39 3.86 -11.10
C ILE A 302 -23.92 3.73 -11.10
N ALA A 303 -24.53 3.27 -12.20
CA ALA A 303 -25.97 3.07 -12.31
C ALA A 303 -26.50 2.06 -11.29
N ALA A 304 -25.77 0.96 -11.04
CA ALA A 304 -26.11 -0.01 -10.01
C ALA A 304 -26.04 0.61 -8.60
N PHE A 305 -25.00 1.39 -8.29
CA PHE A 305 -24.92 2.13 -7.03
C PHE A 305 -26.07 3.09 -6.85
N VAL A 306 -26.46 3.85 -7.89
CA VAL A 306 -27.61 4.79 -7.85
C VAL A 306 -28.92 4.05 -7.59
N LYS A 307 -29.17 2.93 -8.29
CA LYS A 307 -30.34 2.10 -8.10
C LYS A 307 -30.45 1.60 -6.66
N VAL A 308 -29.40 0.94 -6.16
CA VAL A 308 -29.35 0.40 -4.80
C VAL A 308 -29.40 1.53 -3.76
N GLY A 309 -28.75 2.67 -4.03
CA GLY A 309 -28.77 3.83 -3.15
C GLY A 309 -30.19 4.40 -2.94
N ARG A 310 -31.01 4.41 -3.98
CA ARG A 310 -32.43 4.80 -3.89
C ARG A 310 -33.28 3.75 -3.17
N GLU A 311 -33.10 2.46 -3.49
CA GLU A 311 -33.81 1.35 -2.84
C GLU A 311 -33.58 1.32 -1.31
N LEU A 312 -32.38 1.65 -0.86
CA LEU A 312 -31.98 1.64 0.54
C LEU A 312 -32.02 3.04 1.21
N ASN A 313 -32.62 4.04 0.55
CA ASN A 313 -32.77 5.41 1.04
C ASN A 313 -31.44 6.10 1.41
N VAL A 314 -30.34 5.77 0.75
CA VAL A 314 -29.07 6.48 0.83
C VAL A 314 -29.07 7.72 -0.07
N LEU A 315 -29.76 7.62 -1.22
CA LEU A 315 -30.01 8.73 -2.15
C LEU A 315 -31.48 9.10 -2.14
N GLN A 316 -31.76 10.39 -2.37
CA GLN A 316 -33.12 10.91 -2.54
C GLN A 316 -33.68 10.59 -3.94
#